data_946662b2b7143b27f769c5b97b3c57f3
#
_entry.id   946662b2b7143b27f769c5b97b3c57f3
#
_cell.length_a   1.000
_cell.length_b   1.000
_cell.length_c   1.000
_cell.angle_alpha   90.00
_cell.angle_beta   90.00
_cell.angle_gamma   90.00
#
_symmetry.space_group_name_H-M   'P 1'
#
loop_
_entity.id
_entity.type
_entity.pdbx_description
1 polymer ?
#
loop_
_entity_poly.entity_id
_entity_poly.type
_entity_poly.pdbx_seq_one_letter_code
_entity_poly.pdbx_strand_id
1 'polypeptide(L)'
;MPSGPAPAWRRPPPLPVLPRFLPAVTAPAIPSSVSATRWLAVGSLVGLIVLGLAWELWLAPLRPGGSWLALKVLPLVVPLAGLLKNRMYTYRWVSLLVWLYFTEGVVRAWSDIDGTGRVLAVGEVVLCLALFTACAWHVRLRLRLARARALEGVAS
;
A
#
# COMPACT_ATOMS: atom_id res chain seq x y z
N MET A 1 -36.34 17.49 -59.87
CA MET A 1 -36.89 16.28 -59.21
C MET A 1 -36.88 16.53 -57.74
N PRO A 2 -38.02 16.64 -57.03
CA PRO A 2 -38.03 16.81 -55.59
C PRO A 2 -37.73 15.46 -54.93
N SER A 3 -36.72 15.44 -54.04
CA SER A 3 -36.35 14.31 -53.26
C SER A 3 -37.44 14.03 -52.20
N GLY A 4 -38.20 12.94 -52.38
CA GLY A 4 -39.23 12.52 -51.41
C GLY A 4 -38.68 12.24 -50.04
N PRO A 5 -39.52 12.30 -48.98
CA PRO A 5 -39.07 12.07 -47.61
C PRO A 5 -38.51 10.65 -47.47
N ALA A 6 -37.40 10.54 -46.72
CA ALA A 6 -36.70 9.27 -46.49
C ALA A 6 -37.66 8.22 -45.91
N PRO A 7 -37.64 6.98 -46.41
CA PRO A 7 -38.53 5.92 -45.96
C PRO A 7 -38.34 5.60 -44.48
N ALA A 8 -39.46 5.24 -43.80
CA ALA A 8 -39.55 5.07 -42.34
C ALA A 8 -38.53 4.08 -41.76
N TRP A 9 -38.05 3.09 -42.52
CA TRP A 9 -37.05 2.11 -42.11
C TRP A 9 -35.63 2.66 -41.99
N ARG A 10 -35.34 3.88 -42.52
CA ARG A 10 -34.06 4.53 -42.36
C ARG A 10 -33.94 5.32 -41.07
N ARG A 11 -35.00 5.50 -40.32
CA ARG A 11 -34.95 6.21 -39.06
C ARG A 11 -34.35 5.28 -38.01
N PRO A 12 -33.21 5.63 -37.36
CA PRO A 12 -32.75 4.86 -36.25
C PRO A 12 -33.83 4.87 -35.15
N PRO A 13 -33.99 3.76 -34.40
CA PRO A 13 -34.94 3.73 -33.30
C PRO A 13 -34.62 4.85 -32.32
N PRO A 14 -35.65 5.47 -31.70
CA PRO A 14 -35.43 6.48 -30.69
C PRO A 14 -34.54 5.89 -29.57
N LEU A 15 -33.49 6.58 -29.20
CA LEU A 15 -32.60 6.19 -28.11
C LEU A 15 -33.49 6.00 -26.85
N PRO A 16 -33.25 4.94 -26.07
CA PRO A 16 -33.96 4.77 -24.81
C PRO A 16 -33.75 6.01 -23.96
N VAL A 17 -34.84 6.65 -23.56
CA VAL A 17 -34.79 7.79 -22.63
C VAL A 17 -34.29 7.23 -21.29
N LEU A 18 -32.99 7.34 -21.06
CA LEU A 18 -32.43 6.97 -19.77
C LEU A 18 -33.11 7.82 -18.68
N PRO A 19 -33.67 7.20 -17.65
CA PRO A 19 -34.28 7.93 -16.56
C PRO A 19 -33.25 8.90 -15.97
N ARG A 20 -33.61 10.19 -15.95
CA ARG A 20 -32.74 11.31 -15.49
C ARG A 20 -32.41 11.24 -14.00
N PHE A 21 -32.95 10.25 -13.31
CA PHE A 21 -32.66 9.91 -11.92
C PHE A 21 -31.88 8.61 -11.86
N LEU A 22 -30.64 8.61 -12.36
CA LEU A 22 -29.64 7.72 -11.77
C LEU A 22 -29.42 8.26 -10.34
N PRO A 23 -29.76 7.49 -9.30
CA PRO A 23 -29.34 7.88 -7.97
C PRO A 23 -27.82 8.07 -8.04
N ALA A 24 -27.35 9.24 -7.55
CA ALA A 24 -25.92 9.48 -7.45
C ALA A 24 -25.34 8.23 -6.80
N VAL A 25 -24.53 7.46 -7.56
CA VAL A 25 -23.81 6.31 -7.03
C VAL A 25 -22.87 6.94 -6.00
N THR A 26 -23.35 7.03 -4.76
CA THR A 26 -22.54 7.41 -3.62
C THR A 26 -21.38 6.44 -3.64
N ALA A 27 -20.20 6.95 -3.97
CA ALA A 27 -18.98 6.15 -3.95
C ALA A 27 -18.95 5.45 -2.59
N PRO A 28 -18.88 4.10 -2.54
CA PRO A 28 -18.97 3.39 -1.28
C PRO A 28 -17.88 3.93 -0.37
N ALA A 29 -18.29 4.45 0.79
CA ALA A 29 -17.39 4.97 1.79
C ALA A 29 -16.31 3.92 2.06
N ILE A 30 -15.05 4.30 1.94
CA ILE A 30 -13.92 3.39 2.22
C ILE A 30 -14.06 2.99 3.68
N PRO A 31 -14.22 1.68 4.01
CA PRO A 31 -14.39 1.26 5.39
C PRO A 31 -13.25 1.81 6.25
N SER A 32 -13.55 2.33 7.42
CA SER A 32 -12.56 2.91 8.35
C SER A 32 -11.41 1.94 8.66
N SER A 33 -11.68 0.64 8.64
CA SER A 33 -10.68 -0.42 8.79
C SER A 33 -9.62 -0.44 7.67
N VAL A 34 -9.99 -0.09 6.44
CA VAL A 34 -9.04 -0.03 5.29
C VAL A 34 -8.15 1.20 5.40
N SER A 35 -8.69 2.34 5.86
CA SER A 35 -7.88 3.54 6.08
C SER A 35 -6.94 3.36 7.26
N ALA A 36 -7.38 2.74 8.34
CA ALA A 36 -6.55 2.46 9.51
C ALA A 36 -5.35 1.55 9.17
N THR A 37 -5.58 0.46 8.46
CA THR A 37 -4.49 -0.44 8.02
C THR A 37 -3.50 0.24 7.07
N ARG A 38 -3.98 1.13 6.22
CA ARG A 38 -3.11 1.95 5.36
C ARG A 38 -2.21 2.86 6.18
N TRP A 39 -2.77 3.61 7.12
CA TRP A 39 -2.00 4.52 7.96
C TRP A 39 -1.02 3.79 8.87
N LEU A 40 -1.41 2.60 9.38
CA LEU A 40 -0.50 1.74 10.12
C LEU A 40 0.69 1.29 9.25
N ALA A 41 0.44 0.87 8.01
CA ALA A 41 1.50 0.47 7.09
C ALA A 41 2.45 1.64 6.74
N VAL A 42 1.89 2.82 6.44
CA VAL A 42 2.68 4.02 6.16
C VAL A 42 3.49 4.44 7.38
N GLY A 43 2.87 4.49 8.57
CA GLY A 43 3.54 4.85 9.82
C GLY A 43 4.68 3.89 10.18
N SER A 44 4.48 2.59 10.05
CA SER A 44 5.51 1.58 10.29
C SER A 44 6.67 1.70 9.30
N LEU A 45 6.37 1.96 8.02
CA LEU A 45 7.41 2.14 7.00
C LEU A 45 8.22 3.42 7.23
N VAL A 46 7.57 4.53 7.56
CA VAL A 46 8.25 5.78 7.94
C VAL A 46 9.07 5.57 9.20
N GLY A 47 8.54 4.84 10.19
CA GLY A 47 9.29 4.47 11.39
C GLY A 47 10.57 3.70 11.09
N LEU A 48 10.53 2.72 10.17
CA LEU A 48 11.71 1.98 9.72
C LEU A 48 12.73 2.89 9.02
N ILE A 49 12.28 3.82 8.18
CA ILE A 49 13.15 4.79 7.51
C ILE A 49 13.84 5.68 8.55
N VAL A 50 13.08 6.24 9.49
CA VAL A 50 13.61 7.11 10.55
C VAL A 50 14.57 6.34 11.45
N LEU A 51 14.24 5.11 11.84
CA LEU A 51 15.09 4.25 12.65
C LEU A 51 16.40 3.93 11.92
N GLY A 52 16.34 3.57 10.63
CA GLY A 52 17.52 3.31 9.81
C GLY A 52 18.41 4.53 9.67
N LEU A 53 17.84 5.72 9.46
CA LEU A 53 18.58 6.97 9.41
C LEU A 53 19.18 7.35 10.77
N ALA A 54 18.42 7.19 11.85
CA ALA A 54 18.90 7.46 13.20
C ALA A 54 20.08 6.56 13.58
N TRP A 55 20.01 5.29 13.17
CA TRP A 55 21.10 4.35 13.36
C TRP A 55 22.37 4.82 12.66
N GLU A 56 22.24 5.25 11.41
CA GLU A 56 23.37 5.67 10.58
C GLU A 56 23.99 6.99 11.06
N LEU A 57 23.13 7.93 11.46
CA LEU A 57 23.59 9.25 11.91
C LEU A 57 24.16 9.24 13.33
N TRP A 58 23.73 8.32 14.19
CA TRP A 58 24.07 8.36 15.63
C TRP A 58 25.00 7.23 16.07
N LEU A 59 24.83 6.00 15.57
CA LEU A 59 25.60 4.83 16.00
C LEU A 59 26.78 4.50 15.10
N ALA A 60 26.75 4.93 13.84
CA ALA A 60 27.86 4.77 12.91
C ALA A 60 28.44 6.13 12.55
N PRO A 61 29.13 6.85 13.49
CA PRO A 61 29.76 8.11 13.16
C PRO A 61 30.83 7.87 12.11
N LEU A 62 30.49 8.30 10.86
CA LEU A 62 31.41 8.69 9.78
C LEU A 62 32.72 7.92 9.72
N ARG A 63 32.68 6.66 9.29
CA ARG A 63 33.85 6.10 8.64
C ARG A 63 34.00 6.77 7.26
N PRO A 64 35.20 7.27 6.90
CA PRO A 64 35.45 7.77 5.54
C PRO A 64 35.24 6.61 4.56
N GLY A 65 34.14 6.69 3.76
CA GLY A 65 33.67 5.64 2.88
C GLY A 65 32.20 5.24 3.08
N GLY A 66 31.50 5.85 4.05
CA GLY A 66 30.18 5.43 4.53
C GLY A 66 28.99 5.97 3.74
N SER A 67 28.85 5.71 2.46
CA SER A 67 27.58 5.93 1.73
C SER A 67 26.81 4.65 1.42
N TRP A 68 27.36 3.49 1.74
CA TRP A 68 26.71 2.21 1.43
C TRP A 68 25.51 1.90 2.31
N LEU A 69 25.48 2.45 3.53
CA LEU A 69 24.38 2.22 4.47
C LEU A 69 23.17 3.11 4.18
N ALA A 70 23.36 4.32 3.68
CA ALA A 70 22.28 5.15 3.14
C ALA A 70 21.56 4.46 1.95
N LEU A 71 22.28 3.62 1.21
CA LEU A 71 21.73 2.79 0.15
C LEU A 71 20.67 1.79 0.67
N LYS A 72 20.73 1.40 1.95
CA LYS A 72 19.71 0.54 2.58
C LYS A 72 18.37 1.24 2.73
N VAL A 73 18.34 2.53 3.01
CA VAL A 73 17.08 3.28 3.18
C VAL A 73 16.40 3.52 1.84
N LEU A 74 17.17 3.56 0.75
CA LEU A 74 16.65 3.80 -0.60
C LEU A 74 15.53 2.82 -1.00
N PRO A 75 15.69 1.49 -0.84
CA PRO A 75 14.62 0.55 -1.20
C PRO A 75 13.36 0.68 -0.34
N LEU A 76 13.42 1.33 0.84
CA LEU A 76 12.24 1.61 1.66
C LEU A 76 11.48 2.86 1.19
N VAL A 77 12.18 3.84 0.62
CA VAL A 77 11.55 5.08 0.13
C VAL A 77 10.71 4.82 -1.12
N VAL A 78 11.18 3.93 -2.00
CA VAL A 78 10.47 3.61 -3.25
C VAL A 78 9.05 3.09 -3.00
N PRO A 79 8.80 2.10 -2.13
CA PRO A 79 7.46 1.62 -1.87
C PRO A 79 6.60 2.61 -1.08
N LEU A 80 7.17 3.59 -0.38
CA LEU A 80 6.41 4.62 0.33
C LEU A 80 5.46 5.37 -0.62
N ALA A 81 5.95 5.78 -1.79
CA ALA A 81 5.13 6.44 -2.81
C ALA A 81 4.01 5.50 -3.32
N GLY A 82 4.27 4.22 -3.44
CA GLY A 82 3.29 3.20 -3.85
C GLY A 82 2.23 2.91 -2.79
N LEU A 83 2.61 2.88 -1.51
CA LEU A 83 1.67 2.76 -0.39
C LEU A 83 0.75 3.98 -0.31
N LEU A 84 1.29 5.18 -0.46
CA LEU A 84 0.53 6.44 -0.49
C LEU A 84 -0.46 6.46 -1.66
N LYS A 85 -0.07 5.94 -2.84
CA LYS A 85 -0.94 5.80 -4.02
C LYS A 85 -1.88 4.58 -3.95
N ASN A 86 -1.85 3.82 -2.85
CA ASN A 86 -2.73 2.68 -2.57
C ASN A 86 -2.69 1.57 -3.65
N ARG A 87 -1.51 1.33 -4.24
CA ARG A 87 -1.32 0.29 -5.27
C ARG A 87 -1.19 -1.08 -4.61
N MET A 88 -2.07 -2.02 -4.93
CA MET A 88 -2.06 -3.41 -4.41
C MET A 88 -0.75 -4.15 -4.66
N TYR A 89 -0.10 -3.89 -5.78
CA TYR A 89 1.19 -4.46 -6.14
C TYR A 89 2.28 -4.08 -5.13
N THR A 90 2.27 -2.84 -4.66
CA THR A 90 3.26 -2.33 -3.70
C THR A 90 3.16 -3.06 -2.36
N TYR A 91 1.96 -3.36 -1.87
CA TYR A 91 1.77 -4.09 -0.61
C TYR A 91 2.38 -5.48 -0.64
N ARG A 92 2.34 -6.16 -1.79
CA ARG A 92 2.97 -7.47 -2.00
C ARG A 92 4.50 -7.37 -1.97
N TRP A 93 5.06 -6.40 -2.68
CA TRP A 93 6.50 -6.17 -2.71
C TRP A 93 7.06 -5.76 -1.35
N VAL A 94 6.36 -4.89 -0.65
CA VAL A 94 6.75 -4.45 0.69
C VAL A 94 6.78 -5.62 1.67
N SER A 95 5.82 -6.53 1.60
CA SER A 95 5.81 -7.71 2.49
C SER A 95 6.99 -8.65 2.24
N LEU A 96 7.55 -8.70 1.03
CA LEU A 96 8.79 -9.43 0.75
C LEU A 96 10.03 -8.67 1.22
N LEU A 97 10.06 -7.36 0.96
CA LEU A 97 11.17 -6.50 1.36
C LEU A 97 11.36 -6.48 2.89
N VAL A 98 10.25 -6.47 3.63
CA VAL A 98 10.26 -6.47 5.10
C VAL A 98 11.00 -7.68 5.67
N TRP A 99 10.94 -8.83 5.04
CA TRP A 99 11.67 -10.02 5.50
C TRP A 99 13.18 -9.82 5.52
N LEU A 100 13.72 -9.04 4.58
CA LEU A 100 15.14 -8.71 4.55
C LEU A 100 15.54 -7.89 5.78
N TYR A 101 14.78 -6.84 6.10
CA TYR A 101 15.02 -5.98 7.26
C TYR A 101 14.75 -6.71 8.58
N PHE A 102 13.73 -7.56 8.60
CA PHE A 102 13.44 -8.40 9.75
C PHE A 102 14.62 -9.32 10.08
N THR A 103 15.19 -10.00 9.08
CA THR A 103 16.35 -10.86 9.26
C THR A 103 17.55 -10.07 9.75
N GLU A 104 17.81 -8.90 9.19
CA GLU A 104 18.87 -8.01 9.64
C GLU A 104 18.66 -7.57 11.10
N GLY A 105 17.46 -7.12 11.44
CA GLY A 105 17.11 -6.70 12.80
C GLY A 105 17.28 -7.81 13.83
N VAL A 106 16.88 -9.05 13.50
CA VAL A 106 17.06 -10.22 14.37
C VAL A 106 18.55 -10.53 14.56
N VAL A 107 19.34 -10.54 13.49
CA VAL A 107 20.80 -10.79 13.58
C VAL A 107 21.47 -9.73 14.45
N ARG A 108 21.12 -8.46 14.29
CA ARG A 108 21.65 -7.36 15.10
C ARG A 108 21.21 -7.46 16.55
N ALA A 109 19.94 -7.75 16.83
CA ALA A 109 19.45 -7.90 18.20
C ALA A 109 20.20 -9.00 18.97
N TRP A 110 20.70 -10.01 18.23
CA TRP A 110 21.49 -11.10 18.81
C TRP A 110 22.97 -10.76 18.93
N SER A 111 23.55 -10.07 17.95
CA SER A 111 25.00 -9.83 17.85
C SER A 111 25.48 -8.55 18.52
N ASP A 112 24.60 -7.56 18.74
CA ASP A 112 24.99 -6.30 19.37
C ASP A 112 25.22 -6.47 20.87
N ILE A 113 26.43 -6.12 21.29
CA ILE A 113 26.87 -6.15 22.69
C ILE A 113 26.35 -4.90 23.41
N ASP A 114 26.20 -3.79 22.69
CA ASP A 114 25.74 -2.52 23.26
C ASP A 114 24.23 -2.53 23.50
N GLY A 115 23.83 -2.18 24.73
CA GLY A 115 22.42 -2.16 25.12
C GLY A 115 21.54 -1.25 24.24
N THR A 116 22.08 -0.11 23.81
CA THR A 116 21.37 0.85 22.93
C THR A 116 21.16 0.25 21.53
N GLY A 117 22.17 -0.40 20.97
CA GLY A 117 22.07 -1.09 19.69
C GLY A 117 21.00 -2.18 19.70
N ARG A 118 20.99 -2.98 20.76
CA ARG A 118 20.00 -4.04 20.94
C ARG A 118 18.55 -3.52 21.01
N VAL A 119 18.30 -2.43 21.75
CA VAL A 119 16.97 -1.82 21.85
C VAL A 119 16.49 -1.32 20.50
N LEU A 120 17.35 -0.67 19.72
CA LEU A 120 17.02 -0.20 18.37
C LEU A 120 16.76 -1.37 17.41
N ALA A 121 17.54 -2.44 17.48
CA ALA A 121 17.33 -3.64 16.68
C ALA A 121 15.99 -4.33 17.01
N VAL A 122 15.62 -4.42 18.29
CA VAL A 122 14.30 -4.91 18.69
C VAL A 122 13.18 -4.01 18.15
N GLY A 123 13.37 -2.68 18.20
CA GLY A 123 12.45 -1.71 17.60
C GLY A 123 12.26 -1.94 16.10
N GLU A 124 13.34 -2.22 15.37
CA GLU A 124 13.31 -2.57 13.94
C GLU A 124 12.48 -3.83 13.69
N VAL A 125 12.69 -4.89 14.46
CA VAL A 125 11.93 -6.13 14.38
C VAL A 125 10.43 -5.90 14.62
N VAL A 126 10.08 -5.13 15.65
CA VAL A 126 8.68 -4.80 15.96
C VAL A 126 8.02 -4.01 14.83
N LEU A 127 8.71 -3.00 14.27
CA LEU A 127 8.21 -2.22 13.13
C LEU A 127 8.04 -3.08 11.88
N CYS A 128 8.96 -4.01 11.62
CA CYS A 128 8.84 -4.98 10.52
C CYS A 128 7.59 -5.86 10.67
N LEU A 129 7.33 -6.39 11.87
CA LEU A 129 6.15 -7.20 12.14
C LEU A 129 4.86 -6.39 12.02
N ALA A 130 4.85 -5.15 12.51
CA ALA A 130 3.71 -4.25 12.37
C ALA A 130 3.41 -3.94 10.90
N LEU A 131 4.44 -3.63 10.11
CA LEU A 131 4.31 -3.36 8.68
C LEU A 131 3.83 -4.59 7.91
N PHE A 132 4.40 -5.77 8.18
CA PHE A 132 3.97 -7.02 7.57
C PHE A 132 2.51 -7.33 7.86
N THR A 133 2.11 -7.24 9.13
CA THR A 133 0.73 -7.49 9.57
C THR A 133 -0.24 -6.49 8.93
N ALA A 134 0.11 -5.21 8.89
CA ALA A 134 -0.70 -4.18 8.25
C ALA A 134 -0.88 -4.43 6.76
N CYS A 135 0.19 -4.79 6.05
CA CYS A 135 0.14 -5.12 4.62
C CYS A 135 -0.72 -6.37 4.35
N ALA A 136 -0.52 -7.44 5.11
CA ALA A 136 -1.26 -8.69 4.98
C ALA A 136 -2.77 -8.47 5.25
N TRP A 137 -3.08 -7.72 6.31
CA TRP A 137 -4.47 -7.40 6.67
C TRP A 137 -5.13 -6.51 5.60
N HIS A 138 -4.44 -5.50 5.12
CA HIS A 138 -4.93 -4.63 4.05
C HIS A 138 -5.29 -5.42 2.79
N VAL A 139 -4.40 -6.31 2.35
CA VAL A 139 -4.63 -7.17 1.18
C VAL A 139 -5.83 -8.10 1.40
N ARG A 140 -5.93 -8.73 2.59
CA ARG A 140 -7.06 -9.62 2.95
C ARG A 140 -8.40 -8.88 2.94
N LEU A 141 -8.45 -7.69 3.52
CA LEU A 141 -9.67 -6.87 3.53
C LEU A 141 -10.13 -6.52 2.11
N ARG A 142 -9.21 -6.07 1.28
CA ARG A 142 -9.53 -5.75 -0.12
C ARG A 142 -10.02 -6.95 -0.92
N LEU A 143 -9.41 -8.11 -0.74
CA LEU A 143 -9.84 -9.34 -1.40
C LEU A 143 -11.24 -9.79 -0.94
N ARG A 144 -11.54 -9.66 0.36
CA ARG A 144 -12.87 -9.95 0.89
C ARG A 144 -13.94 -9.03 0.30
N LEU A 145 -13.67 -7.73 0.24
CA LEU A 145 -14.58 -6.75 -0.36
C LEU A 145 -14.79 -6.99 -1.86
N ALA A 146 -13.75 -7.34 -2.59
CA ALA A 146 -13.86 -7.66 -4.01
C ALA A 146 -14.71 -8.93 -4.24
N ARG A 147 -14.55 -9.96 -3.41
CA ARG A 147 -15.37 -11.19 -3.49
C ARG A 147 -16.84 -10.92 -3.16
N ALA A 148 -17.13 -10.13 -2.13
CA ALA A 148 -18.49 -9.77 -1.77
C ALA A 148 -19.22 -9.06 -2.94
N ARG A 149 -18.55 -8.08 -3.56
CA ARG A 149 -19.10 -7.37 -4.72
C ARG A 149 -19.34 -8.28 -5.94
N ALA A 150 -18.44 -9.24 -6.18
CA ALA A 150 -18.61 -10.20 -7.27
C ALA A 150 -19.83 -11.10 -7.06
N LEU A 151 -20.13 -11.49 -5.83
CA LEU A 151 -21.31 -12.29 -5.50
C LEU A 151 -22.62 -11.48 -5.65
N GLU A 152 -22.63 -10.22 -5.26
CA GLU A 152 -23.77 -9.31 -5.43
C GLU A 152 -24.08 -9.08 -6.91
N GLY A 153 -23.03 -8.91 -7.75
CA GLY A 153 -23.21 -8.72 -9.20
C GLY A 153 -23.67 -9.97 -9.96
N VAL A 154 -23.57 -11.16 -9.38
CA VAL A 154 -24.08 -12.42 -9.98
C VAL A 154 -25.53 -12.67 -9.54
N ALA A 155 -25.97 -12.09 -8.41
CA ALA A 155 -27.31 -12.28 -7.86
C ALA A 155 -28.34 -11.26 -8.40
N SER A 156 -27.90 -10.23 -9.12
CA SER A 156 -28.73 -9.21 -9.79
C SER A 156 -28.88 -9.50 -11.28
#